data_8d47ccc0683cecb5cb6212389142e63c
#
_entry.id   8d47ccc0683cecb5cb6212389142e63c
#
_cell.length_a   1.000
_cell.length_b   1.000
_cell.length_c   1.000
_cell.angle_alpha   90.00
_cell.angle_beta   90.00
_cell.angle_gamma   90.00
#
_symmetry.space_group_name_H-M   'P 1'
#
loop_
_entity.id
_entity.type
_entity.pdbx_description
1 polymer ?
#
loop_
_entity_poly.entity_id
_entity_poly.type
_entity_poly.pdbx_seq_one_letter_code
_entity_poly.pdbx_strand_id
1 'polypeptide(L)'
;MMSRFLIPVAIAGLLTACASTTPTYYTLQASTSTAVAAPVAQAWKGFQLRRMDVPAQLDRRSFVLTQSTGGQVNLLNDSQWASPLPDEMSLALVSGLQDRLGVPQLAGAAAKTPYWQIDVLVQRFESVYGERATLELSWALSPVGFEAKTRQCRWLDSEPAASVPELVQAHRQLQQRWADALAAQMQGKPVPVNLSKAMLCAS
;
A
#
# COMPACT_ATOMS: atom_id res chain seq x y z
N MET A 1 65.12 -43.10 29.40
CA MET A 1 63.77 -42.81 29.91
C MET A 1 63.27 -41.57 29.20
N MET A 2 62.42 -41.78 28.15
CA MET A 2 61.88 -40.73 27.32
C MET A 2 60.49 -40.39 27.81
N SER A 3 60.31 -39.21 28.39
CA SER A 3 59.00 -38.71 28.79
C SER A 3 58.32 -38.10 27.60
N ARG A 4 57.18 -38.69 27.15
CA ARG A 4 56.29 -38.19 26.09
C ARG A 4 55.36 -37.19 26.70
N PHE A 5 55.54 -35.90 26.37
CA PHE A 5 54.55 -34.84 26.62
C PHE A 5 53.46 -34.91 25.55
N LEU A 6 52.30 -35.34 25.94
CA LEU A 6 51.09 -35.23 25.16
C LEU A 6 50.54 -33.81 25.25
N ILE A 7 50.57 -33.04 24.16
CA ILE A 7 49.93 -31.76 24.03
C ILE A 7 48.47 -32.00 23.65
N PRO A 8 47.47 -31.59 24.45
CA PRO A 8 46.09 -31.60 24.02
C PRO A 8 45.87 -30.43 23.03
N VAL A 9 45.59 -30.75 21.77
CA VAL A 9 45.14 -29.80 20.78
C VAL A 9 43.70 -29.42 21.15
N ALA A 10 43.52 -28.24 21.74
CA ALA A 10 42.20 -27.67 21.94
C ALA A 10 41.66 -27.16 20.60
N ILE A 11 40.77 -27.92 19.99
CA ILE A 11 39.96 -27.50 18.85
C ILE A 11 38.92 -26.53 19.40
N ALA A 12 39.27 -25.24 19.43
CA ALA A 12 38.31 -24.17 19.63
C ALA A 12 37.44 -24.05 18.37
N GLY A 13 36.32 -24.74 18.38
CA GLY A 13 35.31 -24.61 17.33
C GLY A 13 34.83 -23.16 17.23
N LEU A 14 35.19 -22.50 16.13
CA LEU A 14 34.64 -21.22 15.71
C LEU A 14 33.15 -21.42 15.36
N LEU A 15 32.29 -21.31 16.36
CA LEU A 15 30.86 -21.07 16.18
C LEU A 15 30.71 -19.65 15.64
N THR A 16 30.90 -19.47 14.34
CA THR A 16 30.43 -18.28 13.65
C THR A 16 28.91 -18.33 13.69
N ALA A 17 28.34 -17.73 14.75
CA ALA A 17 26.93 -17.43 14.79
C ALA A 17 26.64 -16.52 13.59
N CYS A 18 25.92 -17.05 12.59
CA CYS A 18 25.30 -16.22 11.57
C CYS A 18 24.32 -15.32 12.31
N ALA A 19 24.71 -14.09 12.62
CA ALA A 19 23.84 -13.05 13.10
C ALA A 19 22.91 -12.69 11.91
N SER A 20 21.79 -13.40 11.76
CA SER A 20 20.74 -12.97 10.85
C SER A 20 20.16 -11.69 11.44
N THR A 21 20.29 -10.60 10.70
CA THR A 21 19.67 -9.32 11.05
C THR A 21 18.15 -9.53 11.12
N THR A 22 17.56 -9.14 12.25
CA THR A 22 16.10 -9.20 12.41
C THR A 22 15.46 -8.22 11.41
N PRO A 23 14.56 -8.67 10.53
CA PRO A 23 13.94 -7.78 9.57
C PRO A 23 13.06 -6.73 10.27
N THR A 24 13.07 -5.52 9.73
CA THR A 24 12.15 -4.45 10.10
C THR A 24 10.88 -4.58 9.26
N TYR A 25 9.73 -4.61 9.93
CA TYR A 25 8.44 -4.69 9.26
C TYR A 25 7.77 -3.33 9.18
N TYR A 26 7.22 -3.03 8.02
CA TYR A 26 6.49 -1.79 7.72
C TYR A 26 5.05 -2.10 7.33
N THR A 27 4.14 -1.17 7.57
CA THR A 27 2.75 -1.22 7.09
C THR A 27 2.39 0.06 6.36
N LEU A 28 1.48 -0.02 5.38
CA LEU A 28 0.90 1.14 4.71
C LEU A 28 -0.26 1.76 5.50
N GLN A 29 -0.75 1.07 6.51
CA GLN A 29 -1.81 1.61 7.35
C GLN A 29 -1.32 2.87 8.09
N ALA A 30 -2.10 3.93 8.06
CA ALA A 30 -1.86 5.09 8.90
C ALA A 30 -2.10 4.71 10.37
N SER A 31 -1.30 5.27 11.27
CA SER A 31 -1.63 5.22 12.71
C SER A 31 -3.03 5.79 12.87
N THR A 32 -3.93 5.01 13.46
CA THR A 32 -5.38 5.23 13.55
C THR A 32 -5.76 6.71 13.71
N SER A 33 -6.51 7.22 12.74
CA SER A 33 -7.31 8.44 12.95
C SER A 33 -8.41 8.11 13.95
N THR A 34 -8.46 8.84 15.05
CA THR A 34 -9.51 8.69 16.08
C THR A 34 -10.84 9.31 15.67
N ALA A 35 -10.90 9.97 14.53
CA ALA A 35 -12.07 10.67 14.04
C ALA A 35 -12.68 9.96 12.81
N VAL A 36 -13.64 9.09 13.05
CA VAL A 36 -14.51 8.58 11.99
C VAL A 36 -15.47 9.70 11.58
N ALA A 37 -15.53 10.02 10.30
CA ALA A 37 -16.48 11.01 9.79
C ALA A 37 -17.92 10.59 10.14
N ALA A 38 -18.75 11.56 10.56
CA ALA A 38 -20.17 11.27 10.77
C ALA A 38 -20.81 10.86 9.42
N PRO A 39 -21.67 9.82 9.42
CA PRO A 39 -22.34 9.39 8.21
C PRO A 39 -23.16 10.55 7.60
N VAL A 40 -22.89 10.88 6.35
CA VAL A 40 -23.69 11.84 5.58
C VAL A 40 -24.87 11.07 4.98
N ALA A 41 -26.06 11.71 4.91
CA ALA A 41 -27.21 11.11 4.23
C ALA A 41 -26.87 10.84 2.76
N GLN A 42 -26.82 9.57 2.36
CA GLN A 42 -26.38 9.12 1.05
C GLN A 42 -27.34 8.05 0.51
N ALA A 43 -27.45 7.95 -0.82
CA ALA A 43 -28.24 6.90 -1.48
C ALA A 43 -27.63 5.50 -1.30
N TRP A 44 -26.38 5.40 -0.90
CA TRP A 44 -25.62 4.16 -0.68
C TRP A 44 -25.19 4.02 0.79
N LYS A 45 -24.93 2.80 1.24
CA LYS A 45 -24.71 2.47 2.66
C LYS A 45 -23.33 1.90 2.97
N GLY A 46 -22.50 1.71 1.95
CA GLY A 46 -21.16 1.16 2.10
C GLY A 46 -20.42 1.11 0.79
N PHE A 47 -19.26 0.47 0.80
CA PHE A 47 -18.48 0.20 -0.39
C PHE A 47 -17.90 -1.21 -0.34
N GLN A 48 -17.51 -1.72 -1.49
CA GLN A 48 -16.84 -3.01 -1.62
C GLN A 48 -15.58 -2.84 -2.47
N LEU A 49 -14.42 -3.08 -1.90
CA LEU A 49 -13.20 -3.28 -2.67
C LEU A 49 -13.24 -4.72 -3.20
N ARG A 50 -13.54 -4.86 -4.50
CA ARG A 50 -13.69 -6.17 -5.15
C ARG A 50 -12.33 -6.72 -5.59
N ARG A 51 -11.45 -5.82 -6.06
CA ARG A 51 -10.15 -6.20 -6.63
C ARG A 51 -9.08 -5.15 -6.33
N MET A 52 -7.89 -5.65 -6.02
CA MET A 52 -6.65 -4.89 -5.90
C MET A 52 -5.56 -5.66 -6.65
N ASP A 53 -5.44 -5.40 -7.95
CA ASP A 53 -4.44 -6.05 -8.78
C ASP A 53 -3.13 -5.25 -8.74
N VAL A 54 -2.03 -5.92 -8.42
CA VAL A 54 -0.68 -5.35 -8.48
C VAL A 54 0.20 -6.15 -9.43
N PRO A 55 1.25 -5.57 -10.02
CA PRO A 55 2.22 -6.32 -10.81
C PRO A 55 2.82 -7.48 -10.01
N ALA A 56 2.97 -8.66 -10.63
CA ALA A 56 3.41 -9.89 -9.95
C ALA A 56 4.77 -9.74 -9.24
N GLN A 57 5.67 -8.89 -9.75
CA GLN A 57 6.95 -8.61 -9.10
C GLN A 57 6.82 -7.88 -7.77
N LEU A 58 5.68 -7.22 -7.52
CA LEU A 58 5.38 -6.49 -6.30
C LEU A 58 4.51 -7.29 -5.31
N ASP A 59 3.92 -8.41 -5.75
CA ASP A 59 3.12 -9.29 -4.90
C ASP A 59 4.02 -10.11 -3.95
N ARG A 60 4.62 -9.42 -3.01
CA ARG A 60 5.53 -9.98 -2.01
C ARG A 60 5.64 -9.10 -0.77
N ARG A 61 6.27 -9.65 0.27
CA ARG A 61 6.58 -8.90 1.49
C ARG A 61 7.87 -8.11 1.41
N SER A 62 8.86 -8.57 0.62
CA SER A 62 10.14 -7.88 0.50
C SER A 62 9.95 -6.48 -0.04
N PHE A 63 10.60 -5.50 0.59
CA PHE A 63 10.62 -4.14 0.08
C PHE A 63 11.43 -4.10 -1.21
N VAL A 64 10.85 -3.56 -2.27
CA VAL A 64 11.45 -3.48 -3.60
C VAL A 64 11.98 -2.08 -3.82
N LEU A 65 13.29 -1.93 -3.99
CA LEU A 65 13.92 -0.68 -4.40
C LEU A 65 14.18 -0.71 -5.90
N THR A 66 13.74 0.31 -6.60
CA THR A 66 14.07 0.54 -8.01
C THR A 66 15.31 1.42 -8.09
N GLN A 67 16.25 1.08 -8.96
CA GLN A 67 17.36 1.96 -9.27
C GLN A 67 16.92 2.99 -10.32
N SER A 68 17.36 4.24 -10.13
CA SER A 68 17.01 5.35 -11.04
C SER A 68 17.51 5.15 -12.46
N THR A 69 18.53 4.32 -12.65
CA THR A 69 19.12 4.00 -13.95
C THR A 69 19.15 2.49 -14.18
N GLY A 70 18.86 2.05 -15.41
CA GLY A 70 19.06 0.66 -15.85
C GLY A 70 17.94 -0.32 -15.54
N GLY A 71 16.83 0.11 -14.92
CA GLY A 71 15.66 -0.75 -14.67
C GLY A 71 15.91 -1.90 -13.68
N GLN A 72 17.00 -1.84 -12.91
CA GLN A 72 17.31 -2.84 -11.87
C GLN A 72 16.43 -2.63 -10.65
N VAL A 73 16.06 -3.76 -10.03
CA VAL A 73 15.35 -3.77 -8.75
C VAL A 73 16.15 -4.56 -7.72
N ASN A 74 16.19 -4.05 -6.49
CA ASN A 74 16.81 -4.71 -5.36
C ASN A 74 15.73 -5.12 -4.36
N LEU A 75 15.77 -6.37 -3.92
CA LEU A 75 14.92 -6.85 -2.85
C LEU A 75 15.66 -6.67 -1.52
N LEU A 76 15.05 -5.94 -0.60
CA LEU A 76 15.60 -5.81 0.75
C LEU A 76 15.15 -7.01 1.59
N ASN A 77 16.11 -7.69 2.21
CA ASN A 77 15.83 -8.81 3.10
C ASN A 77 15.59 -8.35 4.55
N ASP A 78 16.14 -7.22 4.91
CA ASP A 78 16.07 -6.58 6.23
C ASP A 78 14.91 -5.59 6.39
N SER A 79 14.21 -5.29 5.31
CA SER A 79 13.06 -4.38 5.26
C SER A 79 11.91 -5.06 4.50
N GLN A 80 10.79 -5.23 5.19
CA GLN A 80 9.66 -6.00 4.64
C GLN A 80 8.33 -5.32 4.96
N TRP A 81 7.34 -5.53 4.14
CA TRP A 81 5.95 -5.23 4.46
C TRP A 81 5.43 -6.24 5.49
N ALA A 82 4.56 -5.83 6.38
CA ALA A 82 3.95 -6.71 7.40
C ALA A 82 3.09 -7.82 6.75
N SER A 83 2.45 -7.53 5.61
CA SER A 83 1.77 -8.50 4.74
C SER A 83 2.19 -8.31 3.28
N PRO A 84 1.79 -9.18 2.33
CA PRO A 84 2.01 -8.92 0.90
C PRO A 84 1.47 -7.55 0.48
N LEU A 85 2.15 -6.88 -0.45
CA LEU A 85 1.81 -5.51 -0.84
C LEU A 85 0.34 -5.30 -1.25
N PRO A 86 -0.32 -6.22 -2.00
CA PRO A 86 -1.74 -6.07 -2.31
C PRO A 86 -2.63 -5.99 -1.06
N ASP A 87 -2.31 -6.76 -0.02
CA ASP A 87 -3.04 -6.76 1.25
C ASP A 87 -2.80 -5.45 2.01
N GLU A 88 -1.54 -4.99 2.07
CA GLU A 88 -1.20 -3.70 2.68
C GLU A 88 -1.94 -2.54 2.01
N MET A 89 -1.96 -2.50 0.67
CA MET A 89 -2.66 -1.47 -0.09
C MET A 89 -4.18 -1.55 0.11
N SER A 90 -4.74 -2.76 0.13
CA SER A 90 -6.16 -2.98 0.36
C SER A 90 -6.59 -2.51 1.75
N LEU A 91 -5.85 -2.92 2.78
CA LEU A 91 -6.14 -2.54 4.17
C LEU A 91 -6.01 -1.02 4.37
N ALA A 92 -4.97 -0.40 3.82
CA ALA A 92 -4.77 1.05 3.90
C ALA A 92 -5.89 1.83 3.19
N LEU A 93 -6.32 1.39 2.00
CA LEU A 93 -7.42 2.01 1.28
C LEU A 93 -8.74 1.87 2.03
N VAL A 94 -9.07 0.66 2.48
CA VAL A 94 -10.31 0.38 3.20
C VAL A 94 -10.42 1.22 4.47
N SER A 95 -9.38 1.21 5.30
CA SER A 95 -9.32 2.04 6.50
C SER A 95 -9.45 3.53 6.17
N GLY A 96 -8.69 4.00 5.18
CA GLY A 96 -8.74 5.39 4.75
C GLY A 96 -10.10 5.83 4.22
N LEU A 97 -10.86 4.97 3.53
CA LEU A 97 -12.21 5.25 3.07
C LEU A 97 -13.23 5.20 4.20
N GLN A 98 -13.12 4.25 5.14
CA GLN A 98 -13.98 4.18 6.31
C GLN A 98 -13.88 5.45 7.16
N ASP A 99 -12.66 5.94 7.39
CA ASP A 99 -12.42 7.16 8.14
C ASP A 99 -13.05 8.40 7.49
N ARG A 100 -13.03 8.48 6.14
CA ARG A 100 -13.53 9.63 5.37
C ARG A 100 -15.02 9.62 5.13
N LEU A 101 -15.59 8.43 4.99
CA LEU A 101 -16.96 8.24 4.55
C LEU A 101 -17.91 7.91 5.71
N GLY A 102 -17.40 7.43 6.83
CA GLY A 102 -18.18 6.99 7.97
C GLY A 102 -19.10 5.79 7.66
N VAL A 103 -18.76 4.98 6.63
CA VAL A 103 -19.52 3.82 6.21
C VAL A 103 -18.63 2.58 6.13
N PRO A 104 -19.17 1.37 6.37
CA PRO A 104 -18.37 0.15 6.36
C PRO A 104 -18.01 -0.32 4.95
N GLN A 105 -16.91 -1.07 4.85
CA GLN A 105 -16.70 -1.99 3.75
C GLN A 105 -17.67 -3.15 3.88
N LEU A 106 -18.34 -3.49 2.78
CA LEU A 106 -19.26 -4.61 2.71
C LEU A 106 -18.51 -5.87 2.24
N ALA A 107 -18.69 -6.98 2.96
CA ALA A 107 -18.09 -8.25 2.61
C ALA A 107 -19.11 -9.20 1.96
N GLY A 108 -18.66 -9.94 0.94
CA GLY A 108 -19.40 -11.01 0.30
C GLY A 108 -20.55 -10.57 -0.62
N ALA A 109 -21.24 -11.56 -1.20
CA ALA A 109 -22.34 -11.37 -2.16
C ALA A 109 -23.65 -10.90 -1.52
N ALA A 110 -23.69 -10.66 -0.22
CA ALA A 110 -24.91 -10.43 0.55
C ALA A 110 -25.26 -8.95 0.76
N ALA A 111 -24.63 -8.04 0.06
CA ALA A 111 -24.97 -6.62 0.16
C ALA A 111 -26.34 -6.38 -0.50
N LYS A 112 -27.42 -6.51 0.29
CA LYS A 112 -28.79 -6.15 -0.09
C LYS A 112 -29.02 -4.63 -0.12
N THR A 113 -28.03 -3.87 0.33
CA THR A 113 -28.08 -2.39 0.40
C THR A 113 -27.29 -1.78 -0.75
N PRO A 114 -27.65 -0.59 -1.24
CA PRO A 114 -26.90 0.11 -2.27
C PRO A 114 -25.46 0.41 -1.81
N TYR A 115 -24.47 0.20 -2.70
CA TYR A 115 -23.06 0.42 -2.38
C TYR A 115 -22.22 0.81 -3.61
N TRP A 116 -21.04 1.33 -3.38
CA TRP A 116 -20.01 1.52 -4.40
C TRP A 116 -19.13 0.28 -4.51
N GLN A 117 -18.94 -0.24 -5.72
CA GLN A 117 -17.96 -1.27 -6.03
C GLN A 117 -16.70 -0.61 -6.57
N ILE A 118 -15.54 -1.03 -6.07
CA ILE A 118 -14.24 -0.50 -6.41
C ILE A 118 -13.37 -1.62 -6.97
N ASP A 119 -12.83 -1.42 -8.16
CA ASP A 119 -11.81 -2.26 -8.80
C ASP A 119 -10.57 -1.43 -9.02
N VAL A 120 -9.41 -1.93 -8.64
CA VAL A 120 -8.13 -1.22 -8.72
C VAL A 120 -7.11 -2.03 -9.49
N LEU A 121 -6.39 -1.35 -10.37
CA LEU A 121 -5.21 -1.87 -11.05
C LEU A 121 -4.04 -0.93 -10.75
N VAL A 122 -3.04 -1.42 -10.04
CA VAL A 122 -1.79 -0.72 -9.80
C VAL A 122 -0.85 -0.97 -10.98
N GLN A 123 -0.44 0.09 -11.66
CA GLN A 123 0.55 0.02 -12.73
C GLN A 123 1.98 0.18 -12.21
N ARG A 124 2.13 1.04 -11.17
CA ARG A 124 3.45 1.38 -10.63
C ARG A 124 3.36 1.60 -9.12
N PHE A 125 4.24 0.95 -8.40
CA PHE A 125 4.52 1.21 -7.00
C PHE A 125 6.04 1.17 -6.87
N GLU A 126 6.67 2.32 -7.03
CA GLU A 126 8.13 2.43 -7.10
C GLU A 126 8.69 3.12 -5.86
N SER A 127 9.81 2.60 -5.41
CA SER A 127 10.63 3.16 -4.34
C SER A 127 12.04 3.38 -4.87
N VAL A 128 12.41 4.62 -5.18
CA VAL A 128 13.74 4.98 -5.64
C VAL A 128 14.50 5.56 -4.46
N TYR A 129 15.51 4.82 -3.97
CA TYR A 129 16.29 5.20 -2.80
C TYR A 129 17.00 6.54 -3.01
N GLY A 130 16.87 7.44 -2.05
CA GLY A 130 17.48 8.77 -2.12
C GLY A 130 16.72 9.77 -3.01
N GLU A 131 15.59 9.37 -3.61
CA GLU A 131 14.85 10.22 -4.53
C GLU A 131 13.37 10.35 -4.17
N ARG A 132 12.58 9.30 -4.36
CA ARG A 132 11.11 9.37 -4.27
C ARG A 132 10.41 8.03 -4.19
N ALA A 133 9.19 8.06 -3.70
CA ALA A 133 8.15 7.05 -3.93
C ALA A 133 7.23 7.50 -5.07
N THR A 134 6.75 6.58 -5.90
CA THR A 134 5.79 6.84 -6.98
C THR A 134 4.67 5.83 -6.93
N LEU A 135 3.43 6.31 -7.05
CA LEU A 135 2.24 5.49 -7.17
C LEU A 135 1.47 5.85 -8.44
N GLU A 136 1.26 4.85 -9.29
CA GLU A 136 0.43 4.95 -10.47
C GLU A 136 -0.60 3.82 -10.47
N LEU A 137 -1.86 4.20 -10.55
CA LEU A 137 -2.95 3.25 -10.54
C LEU A 137 -4.16 3.76 -11.33
N SER A 138 -5.00 2.84 -11.74
CA SER A 138 -6.33 3.14 -12.27
C SER A 138 -7.38 2.42 -11.46
N TRP A 139 -8.59 2.99 -11.44
CA TRP A 139 -9.72 2.38 -10.76
C TRP A 139 -11.00 2.54 -11.55
N ALA A 140 -11.90 1.60 -11.33
CA ALA A 140 -13.30 1.71 -11.71
C ALA A 140 -14.13 1.85 -10.42
N LEU A 141 -15.03 2.82 -10.41
CA LEU A 141 -15.99 3.08 -9.35
C LEU A 141 -17.40 2.89 -9.94
N SER A 142 -18.06 1.79 -9.56
CA SER A 142 -19.36 1.39 -10.11
C SER A 142 -20.45 1.42 -9.05
N PRO A 143 -21.61 2.07 -9.30
CA PRO A 143 -22.74 2.02 -8.39
C PRO A 143 -23.44 0.67 -8.48
N VAL A 144 -23.84 0.11 -7.34
CA VAL A 144 -24.63 -1.11 -7.24
C VAL A 144 -25.88 -0.83 -6.42
N GLY A 145 -27.07 -1.04 -7.03
CA GLY A 145 -28.35 -0.85 -6.37
C GLY A 145 -28.80 0.61 -6.18
N PHE A 146 -28.15 1.57 -6.86
CA PHE A 146 -28.57 2.97 -6.92
C PHE A 146 -28.10 3.63 -8.22
N GLU A 147 -28.71 4.77 -8.56
CA GLU A 147 -28.37 5.49 -9.79
C GLU A 147 -27.19 6.44 -9.58
N ALA A 148 -26.09 6.17 -10.29
CA ALA A 148 -24.94 7.06 -10.43
C ALA A 148 -24.16 6.66 -11.68
N LYS A 149 -23.28 7.53 -12.14
CA LYS A 149 -22.39 7.20 -13.27
C LYS A 149 -21.21 6.37 -12.80
N THR A 150 -20.88 5.30 -13.53
CA THR A 150 -19.60 4.62 -13.41
C THR A 150 -18.48 5.58 -13.77
N ARG A 151 -17.40 5.57 -13.02
CA ARG A 151 -16.21 6.38 -13.26
C ARG A 151 -15.01 5.48 -13.44
N GLN A 152 -14.18 5.79 -14.41
CA GLN A 152 -12.89 5.16 -14.63
C GLN A 152 -11.83 6.24 -14.63
N CYS A 153 -10.89 6.14 -13.73
CA CYS A 153 -9.85 7.14 -13.58
C CYS A 153 -8.47 6.49 -13.51
N ARG A 154 -7.45 7.22 -13.92
CA ARG A 154 -6.04 6.93 -13.71
C ARG A 154 -5.42 8.07 -12.92
N TRP A 155 -4.51 7.75 -12.03
CA TRP A 155 -3.81 8.71 -11.21
C TRP A 155 -2.33 8.32 -11.11
N LEU A 156 -1.47 9.33 -11.19
CA LEU A 156 -0.02 9.20 -11.04
C LEU A 156 0.46 10.33 -10.14
N ASP A 157 1.12 9.98 -9.05
CA ASP A 157 1.72 10.97 -8.16
C ASP A 157 3.01 10.42 -7.54
N SER A 158 3.84 11.32 -7.03
CA SER A 158 5.10 10.95 -6.39
C SER A 158 5.42 11.87 -5.22
N GLU A 159 6.20 11.36 -4.27
CA GLU A 159 6.59 12.05 -3.06
C GLU A 159 8.09 11.85 -2.82
N PRO A 160 8.86 12.92 -2.53
CA PRO A 160 10.29 12.81 -2.23
C PRO A 160 10.56 11.95 -1.00
N ALA A 161 11.67 11.18 -1.02
CA ALA A 161 12.10 10.37 0.11
C ALA A 161 13.58 10.00 -0.02
N ALA A 162 14.34 10.12 1.07
CA ALA A 162 15.77 9.88 1.08
C ALA A 162 16.17 8.53 1.68
N SER A 163 15.30 7.89 2.46
CA SER A 163 15.56 6.65 3.19
C SER A 163 14.40 5.67 3.11
N VAL A 164 14.60 4.39 3.49
CA VAL A 164 13.51 3.40 3.49
C VAL A 164 12.33 3.82 4.39
N PRO A 165 12.54 4.29 5.63
CA PRO A 165 11.42 4.80 6.44
C PRO A 165 10.67 5.97 5.78
N GLU A 166 11.38 6.88 5.11
CA GLU A 166 10.76 7.99 4.38
C GLU A 166 10.02 7.51 3.13
N LEU A 167 10.52 6.51 2.40
CA LEU A 167 9.81 5.87 1.29
C LEU A 167 8.49 5.26 1.75
N VAL A 168 8.48 4.58 2.91
CA VAL A 168 7.25 4.06 3.51
C VAL A 168 6.28 5.19 3.83
N GLN A 169 6.77 6.27 4.45
CA GLN A 169 5.93 7.42 4.77
C GLN A 169 5.39 8.11 3.50
N ALA A 170 6.21 8.23 2.47
CA ALA A 170 5.82 8.77 1.17
C ALA A 170 4.70 7.92 0.52
N HIS A 171 4.84 6.60 0.52
CA HIS A 171 3.78 5.71 0.05
C HIS A 171 2.49 5.82 0.87
N ARG A 172 2.57 5.99 2.19
CA ARG A 172 1.39 6.26 3.02
C ARG A 172 0.69 7.56 2.61
N GLN A 173 1.44 8.62 2.36
CA GLN A 173 0.88 9.90 1.92
C GLN A 173 0.22 9.79 0.55
N LEU A 174 0.83 9.08 -0.40
CA LEU A 174 0.24 8.79 -1.71
C LEU A 174 -1.08 8.03 -1.57
N GLN A 175 -1.11 6.99 -0.74
CA GLN A 175 -2.33 6.22 -0.45
C GLN A 175 -3.43 7.10 0.18
N GLN A 176 -3.08 7.99 1.10
CA GLN A 176 -4.03 8.91 1.73
C GLN A 176 -4.62 9.89 0.70
N ARG A 177 -3.78 10.49 -0.15
CA ARG A 177 -4.24 11.37 -1.23
C ARG A 177 -5.18 10.67 -2.20
N TRP A 178 -4.85 9.44 -2.58
CA TRP A 178 -5.74 8.63 -3.42
C TRP A 178 -7.08 8.33 -2.73
N ALA A 179 -7.07 7.97 -1.45
CA ALA A 179 -8.29 7.75 -0.68
C ALA A 179 -9.15 9.04 -0.58
N ASP A 180 -8.53 10.24 -0.48
CA ASP A 180 -9.23 11.52 -0.53
C ASP A 180 -9.94 11.72 -1.87
N ALA A 181 -9.25 11.47 -2.98
CA ALA A 181 -9.81 11.60 -4.32
C ALA A 181 -10.99 10.65 -4.53
N LEU A 182 -10.84 9.40 -4.11
CA LEU A 182 -11.87 8.38 -4.23
C LEU A 182 -13.10 8.70 -3.38
N ALA A 183 -12.89 9.08 -2.12
CA ALA A 183 -13.97 9.49 -1.22
C ALA A 183 -14.74 10.72 -1.75
N ALA A 184 -14.04 11.71 -2.30
CA ALA A 184 -14.69 12.86 -2.94
C ALA A 184 -15.57 12.43 -4.13
N GLN A 185 -15.08 11.54 -4.98
CA GLN A 185 -15.84 11.02 -6.12
C GLN A 185 -17.09 10.25 -5.68
N MET A 186 -16.98 9.39 -4.65
CA MET A 186 -18.10 8.62 -4.10
C MET A 186 -19.17 9.53 -3.50
N GLN A 187 -18.77 10.66 -2.92
CA GLN A 187 -19.68 11.66 -2.37
C GLN A 187 -20.22 12.65 -3.40
N GLY A 188 -19.80 12.55 -4.67
CA GLY A 188 -20.16 13.53 -5.71
C GLY A 188 -19.55 14.91 -5.47
N LYS A 189 -18.53 15.02 -4.64
CA LYS A 189 -17.81 16.27 -4.36
C LYS A 189 -16.70 16.50 -5.39
N PRO A 190 -16.30 17.76 -5.61
CA PRO A 190 -15.13 18.05 -6.43
C PRO A 190 -13.87 17.44 -5.78
N VAL A 191 -13.04 16.80 -6.61
CA VAL A 191 -11.72 16.33 -6.17
C VAL A 191 -10.83 17.56 -5.94
N PRO A 192 -10.07 17.62 -4.83
CA PRO A 192 -9.14 18.72 -4.56
C PRO A 192 -8.20 18.99 -5.74
N VAL A 193 -7.92 20.25 -6.03
CA VAL A 193 -7.17 20.70 -7.24
C VAL A 193 -5.76 20.09 -7.30
N ASN A 194 -5.09 19.96 -6.17
CA ASN A 194 -3.77 19.34 -6.07
C ASN A 194 -3.80 17.85 -6.46
N LEU A 195 -4.93 17.16 -6.28
CA LEU A 195 -5.11 15.75 -6.65
C LEU A 195 -5.65 15.61 -8.08
N SER A 196 -6.52 16.53 -8.52
CA SER A 196 -7.13 16.45 -9.84
C SER A 196 -6.11 16.66 -10.98
N LYS A 197 -5.03 17.42 -10.75
CA LYS A 197 -3.95 17.60 -11.73
C LYS A 197 -3.21 16.32 -12.12
N ALA A 198 -3.17 15.37 -11.21
CA ALA A 198 -2.52 14.06 -11.39
C ALA A 198 -3.51 12.99 -11.86
N MET A 199 -4.80 13.35 -12.07
CA MET A 199 -5.89 12.42 -12.34
C MET A 199 -6.51 12.65 -13.72
N LEU A 200 -6.68 11.56 -14.47
CA LEU A 200 -7.41 11.52 -15.74
C LEU A 200 -8.61 10.58 -15.58
N CYS A 201 -9.81 11.07 -15.83
CA CYS A 201 -11.03 10.25 -15.80
C CYS A 201 -11.68 10.19 -17.18
N ALA A 202 -12.17 9.00 -17.55
CA ALA A 202 -13.07 8.86 -18.68
C ALA A 202 -14.45 9.46 -18.30
N SER A 203 -15.00 10.25 -19.21
CA SER A 203 -16.31 10.90 -19.09
C SER A 203 -17.43 10.00 -19.58
#